data_6dbb6b03522c32c5e05d9790e6dffb48
#
_entry.id   6dbb6b03522c32c5e05d9790e6dffb48
#
_cell.length_a   1.000
_cell.length_b   1.000
_cell.length_c   1.000
_cell.angle_alpha   90.00
_cell.angle_beta   90.00
_cell.angle_gamma   90.00
#
_symmetry.space_group_name_H-M   'P 1'
#
loop_
_entity.id
_entity.type
_entity.pdbx_description
1 polymer ?
#
loop_
_entity_poly.entity_id
_entity_poly.type
_entity_poly.pdbx_seq_one_letter_code
_entity_poly.pdbx_strand_id
1 'polypeptide(L)' 'MTKYNHMLDIAFEIISEEEDGSDITPEQIHVAIAKRLVSLAEKCIATGANEYEVGGAIGICDTYEMEENDNER' A
#
# COMPACT_ATOMS: atom_id res chain seq x y z
N MET A 1 4.35 19.57 19.38
CA MET A 1 4.57 18.13 19.31
C MET A 1 5.00 17.73 17.93
N THR A 2 5.97 16.92 17.82
CA THR A 2 6.52 16.51 16.53
C THR A 2 5.63 15.45 15.89
N LYS A 3 5.42 15.59 14.60
CA LYS A 3 4.64 14.60 13.86
C LYS A 3 5.50 14.03 12.74
N TYR A 4 5.14 12.86 12.29
CA TYR A 4 5.87 12.20 11.24
C TYR A 4 4.94 11.81 10.10
N ASN A 5 5.42 11.96 8.88
CA ASN A 5 4.67 11.53 7.70
C ASN A 5 5.32 10.25 7.20
N HIS A 6 4.55 9.19 7.12
CA HIS A 6 5.06 7.91 6.67
C HIS A 6 4.54 7.61 5.28
N MET A 7 5.43 7.23 4.39
CA MET A 7 5.04 6.75 3.07
C MET A 7 4.90 5.24 3.17
N LEU A 8 3.74 4.74 2.88
CA LEU A 8 3.46 3.32 3.03
C LEU A 8 3.34 2.65 1.67
N ASP A 9 3.66 1.37 1.62
CA ASP A 9 3.50 0.62 0.38
C ASP A 9 2.71 -0.64 0.69
N ILE A 10 2.15 -1.21 -0.35
CA ILE A 10 1.35 -2.42 -0.24
C ILE A 10 1.79 -3.34 -1.36
N ALA A 11 1.94 -4.61 -1.05
CA ALA A 11 2.34 -5.59 -2.04
C ALA A 11 1.13 -6.14 -2.76
N PHE A 12 1.22 -6.23 -4.07
CA PHE A 12 0.15 -6.83 -4.86
C PHE A 12 0.80 -7.52 -6.06
N GLU A 13 0.04 -8.37 -6.72
CA GLU A 13 0.59 -9.21 -7.78
C GLU A 13 -0.05 -8.93 -9.11
N ILE A 14 0.73 -9.00 -10.17
CA ILE A 14 0.25 -8.90 -11.53
C ILE A 14 0.89 -10.02 -12.32
N ILE A 15 0.11 -10.73 -13.10
CA ILE A 15 0.63 -11.76 -13.97
C ILE A 15 0.99 -11.11 -15.30
N SER A 16 2.21 -11.32 -15.74
CA SER A 16 2.68 -10.76 -17.00
C SER A 16 3.34 -11.85 -17.80
N GLU A 17 3.50 -11.61 -19.10
CA GLU A 17 4.11 -12.59 -19.96
C GLU A 17 5.57 -12.29 -20.25
N GLU A 18 6.04 -11.09 -19.91
CA GLU A 18 7.42 -10.73 -20.11
C GLU A 18 8.15 -10.80 -18.79
N GLU A 19 9.31 -11.38 -18.81
CA GLU A 19 10.08 -11.59 -17.59
C GLU A 19 10.35 -10.28 -16.86
N ASP A 20 10.58 -9.22 -17.58
CA ASP A 20 10.91 -7.94 -16.95
C ASP A 20 9.67 -7.08 -16.67
N GLY A 21 8.49 -7.59 -16.94
CA GLY A 21 7.27 -6.85 -16.67
C GLY A 21 7.00 -5.72 -17.63
N SER A 22 7.67 -5.70 -18.78
CA SER A 22 7.53 -4.59 -19.71
C SER A 22 6.15 -4.52 -20.35
N ASP A 23 5.38 -5.58 -20.27
CA ASP A 23 4.02 -5.59 -20.83
C ASP A 23 2.98 -5.15 -19.81
N ILE A 24 3.36 -4.78 -18.60
CA ILE A 24 2.41 -4.36 -17.58
C ILE A 24 1.97 -2.94 -17.91
N THR A 25 0.67 -2.71 -17.92
CA THR A 25 0.11 -1.40 -18.23
C THR A 25 -0.41 -0.73 -16.97
N PRO A 26 -0.53 0.60 -16.98
CA PRO A 26 -1.09 1.31 -15.81
C PRO A 26 -2.49 0.82 -15.44
N GLU A 27 -3.27 0.41 -16.44
CA GLU A 27 -4.59 -0.09 -16.18
C GLU A 27 -4.55 -1.38 -15.41
N GLN A 28 -3.62 -2.26 -15.76
CA GLN A 28 -3.46 -3.51 -15.04
C GLN A 28 -3.04 -3.27 -13.59
N ILE A 29 -2.19 -2.29 -13.38
CA ILE A 29 -1.76 -1.93 -12.03
C ILE A 29 -2.94 -1.45 -11.21
N HIS A 30 -3.77 -0.61 -11.80
CA HIS A 30 -4.94 -0.06 -11.13
C HIS A 30 -5.89 -1.18 -10.69
N VAL A 31 -6.17 -2.11 -11.58
CA VAL A 31 -7.07 -3.21 -11.30
C VAL A 31 -6.47 -4.14 -10.24
N ALA A 32 -5.17 -4.38 -10.32
CA ALA A 32 -4.50 -5.27 -9.37
C ALA A 32 -4.52 -4.70 -7.95
N ILE A 33 -4.33 -3.39 -7.82
CA ILE A 33 -4.40 -2.74 -6.51
C ILE A 33 -5.81 -2.85 -5.96
N ALA A 34 -6.81 -2.62 -6.78
CA ALA A 34 -8.20 -2.70 -6.32
C ALA A 34 -8.53 -4.11 -5.85
N LYS A 35 -8.07 -5.12 -6.59
CA LYS A 35 -8.30 -6.51 -6.19
C LYS A 35 -7.59 -6.83 -4.89
N ARG A 36 -6.40 -6.30 -4.69
CA ARG A 36 -5.65 -6.55 -3.47
C ARG A 36 -6.38 -5.98 -2.26
N LEU A 37 -6.96 -4.80 -2.40
CA LEU A 37 -7.69 -4.17 -1.30
C LEU A 37 -8.92 -4.99 -0.92
N VAL A 38 -9.63 -5.51 -1.91
CA VAL A 38 -10.79 -6.34 -1.65
C VAL A 38 -10.37 -7.63 -0.96
N SER A 39 -9.27 -8.23 -1.41
CA SER A 39 -8.76 -9.47 -0.84
C SER A 39 -8.37 -9.28 0.62
N LEU A 40 -7.72 -8.16 0.94
CA LEU A 40 -7.33 -7.89 2.32
C LEU A 40 -8.55 -7.70 3.22
N ALA A 41 -9.57 -7.02 2.71
CA ALA A 41 -10.78 -6.82 3.48
C ALA A 41 -11.48 -8.14 3.76
N GLU A 42 -11.50 -9.02 2.76
CA GLU A 42 -12.14 -10.31 2.93
C GLU A 42 -11.39 -11.17 3.94
N LYS A 43 -10.06 -11.10 3.94
CA LYS A 43 -9.28 -11.85 4.89
C LYS A 43 -9.55 -11.37 6.30
N CYS A 44 -9.63 -10.07 6.51
CA CYS A 44 -9.90 -9.51 7.82
C CYS A 44 -11.24 -9.99 8.35
N ILE A 45 -12.24 -10.05 7.49
CA ILE A 45 -13.56 -10.51 7.90
C ILE A 45 -13.55 -12.01 8.20
N ALA A 46 -12.92 -12.78 7.35
CA ALA A 46 -12.97 -14.23 7.47
C ALA A 46 -12.16 -14.76 8.64
N THR A 47 -11.01 -14.17 8.94
CA THR A 47 -10.13 -14.73 9.95
C THR A 47 -10.01 -13.90 11.21
N GLY A 48 -10.51 -12.67 11.18
CA GLY A 48 -10.34 -11.77 12.31
C GLY A 48 -8.96 -11.14 12.37
N ALA A 49 -8.09 -11.46 11.44
CA ALA A 49 -6.76 -10.87 11.42
C ALA A 49 -6.82 -9.48 10.79
N ASN A 50 -5.92 -8.61 11.20
CA ASN A 50 -5.90 -7.27 10.65
C ASN A 50 -4.75 -7.17 9.65
N GLU A 51 -5.06 -7.40 8.39
CA GLU A 51 -4.05 -7.36 7.35
C GLU A 51 -3.64 -5.95 7.00
N TYR A 52 -4.35 -4.95 7.51
CA TYR A 52 -3.97 -3.57 7.26
C TYR A 52 -2.96 -3.08 8.29
N GLU A 53 -2.59 -3.92 9.26
CA GLU A 53 -1.60 -3.52 10.23
C GLU A 53 -0.26 -3.35 9.59
N VAL A 54 0.47 -2.35 10.00
CA VAL A 54 1.83 -2.13 9.50
C VAL A 54 2.69 -3.30 9.94
N GLY A 55 3.44 -3.86 8.99
CA GLY A 55 4.24 -5.03 9.24
C GLY A 55 3.62 -6.29 8.65
N GLY A 56 2.35 -6.24 8.29
CA GLY A 56 1.71 -7.36 7.60
C GLY A 56 1.82 -7.13 6.09
N ALA A 57 0.70 -6.86 5.43
CA ALA A 57 0.71 -6.61 3.99
C ALA A 57 1.14 -5.18 3.66
N ILE A 58 1.19 -4.32 4.63
CA ILE A 58 1.52 -2.91 4.42
C ILE A 58 2.82 -2.59 5.13
N GLY A 59 3.76 -2.00 4.42
CA GLY A 59 5.05 -1.63 4.99
C GLY A 59 5.28 -0.15 4.96
N ILE A 60 6.25 0.34 5.72
CA ILE A 60 6.67 1.73 5.67
C ILE A 60 7.89 1.78 4.79
N CYS A 61 7.80 2.51 3.68
CA CYS A 61 8.93 2.63 2.78
C CYS A 61 9.75 3.90 3.04
N ASP A 62 9.19 4.88 3.70
CA ASP A 62 9.95 6.08 4.05
C ASP A 62 9.24 6.82 5.17
N THR A 63 9.98 7.65 5.89
CA THR A 63 9.44 8.41 7.00
C THR A 63 10.08 9.78 7.03
N TYR A 64 9.25 10.82 7.14
CA TYR A 64 9.77 12.18 7.19
C TYR A 64 9.26 12.86 8.45
N GLU A 65 10.14 13.60 9.09
CA GLU A 65 9.72 14.40 10.23
C GLU A 65 9.02 15.65 9.70
N MET A 66 7.87 15.97 10.22
CA MET A 66 7.12 17.11 9.77
C MET A 66 7.31 18.26 10.72
N GLU A 67 7.44 19.47 10.16
CA GLU A 67 7.51 20.62 10.99
C GLU A 67 6.12 20.97 11.43
N GLU A 68 6.00 21.31 12.71
CA GLU A 68 4.75 21.71 13.16
C GLU A 68 4.54 23.12 12.91
N ASN A 69 4.31 23.50 11.74
CA ASN A 69 4.18 24.86 11.41
C ASN A 69 2.79 25.13 11.08
N ASP A 70 2.13 25.87 11.91
CA ASP A 70 0.82 26.07 11.69
C ASP A 70 0.48 26.96 10.66
N ASN A 71 1.38 27.64 10.15
CA ASN A 71 1.09 28.51 9.10
C ASN A 71 0.93 27.93 7.87
N GLU A 72 1.14 26.77 7.79
CA GLU A 72 1.15 26.17 6.63
C GLU A 72 0.02 26.07 6.13
N ARG A 73 -0.36 26.39 5.61
CA ARG A 73 -1.39 26.19 5.01
C ARG A 73 -2.18 26.62 4.86
#